data_cb226a07cbb12f4d7c351526f9bc9c1f
#
_entry.id   cb226a07cbb12f4d7c351526f9bc9c1f
#
_cell.length_a   1.000
_cell.length_b   1.000
_cell.length_c   1.000
_cell.angle_alpha   90.00
_cell.angle_beta   90.00
_cell.angle_gamma   90.00
#
_symmetry.space_group_name_H-M   'P 1'
#
loop_
_entity.id
_entity.type
_entity.pdbx_description
1 polymer ?
#
loop_
_entity_poly.entity_id
_entity_poly.type
_entity_poly.pdbx_seq_one_letter_code
_entity_poly.pdbx_strand_id
1 'polypeptide(L)'
;HIAGISYDATTMTVVPMDENGRELCNAIMWMDVRATEQSARAETIDHWARHYNGGGTMPATAEWYPFKAAWLRANQPDIYKNAYRLVDAPDWLTYKLTGEWTLNINSAALRMYYNRDEGGWPVEFYEHIGCGDVFEKIPEKILDLGTPVGGLLPSVAQELGLLPGTPVAQGCPDAWAGQIGLGVVSPGKTAIITGSSHVITGQSATPLHGEGFFGGYTDGVMPGQYTCEGGLVSSGSVLKWFKDNFCRDLTSAAERLGMNPYKILDERVSDMPP
;
A
#
# COMPACT_ATOMS: atom_id res chain seq x y z
N HIS A 1 -23.59 20.47 1.41
CA HIS A 1 -23.71 19.76 0.14
C HIS A 1 -22.37 19.07 -0.18
N ILE A 2 -22.37 17.75 -0.37
CA ILE A 2 -21.20 16.97 -0.77
C ILE A 2 -21.16 16.95 -2.29
N ALA A 3 -20.08 17.46 -2.87
CA ALA A 3 -19.89 17.58 -4.31
C ALA A 3 -19.17 16.38 -4.94
N GLY A 4 -18.44 15.62 -4.13
CA GLY A 4 -17.72 14.43 -4.55
C GLY A 4 -17.10 13.71 -3.35
N ILE A 5 -16.66 12.47 -3.57
CA ILE A 5 -16.05 11.58 -2.59
C ILE A 5 -14.70 11.12 -3.17
N SER A 6 -13.67 11.17 -2.36
CA SER A 6 -12.42 10.43 -2.52
C SER A 6 -12.03 9.86 -1.17
N TYR A 7 -11.11 8.90 -1.15
CA TYR A 7 -10.79 8.17 0.06
C TYR A 7 -9.30 7.78 0.07
N ASP A 8 -8.81 7.46 1.24
CA ASP A 8 -7.56 6.74 1.42
C ASP A 8 -7.80 5.40 2.14
N ALA A 9 -6.90 4.46 1.95
CA ALA A 9 -6.95 3.15 2.58
C ALA A 9 -5.54 2.56 2.67
N THR A 10 -5.39 1.44 3.39
CA THR A 10 -4.15 0.67 3.34
C THR A 10 -3.96 0.04 1.96
N THR A 11 -2.72 -0.17 1.53
CA THR A 11 -2.39 -0.96 0.33
C THR A 11 -1.96 -2.38 0.71
N MET A 12 -1.76 -3.25 -0.27
CA MET A 12 -1.31 -4.64 -0.08
C MET A 12 -2.29 -5.54 0.71
N THR A 13 -3.50 -5.07 0.93
CA THR A 13 -4.55 -5.84 1.59
C THR A 13 -5.39 -6.55 0.52
N VAL A 14 -5.15 -7.84 0.33
CA VAL A 14 -5.78 -8.63 -0.75
C VAL A 14 -7.16 -9.11 -0.34
N VAL A 15 -8.17 -8.78 -1.16
CA VAL A 15 -9.57 -9.14 -0.96
C VAL A 15 -10.05 -9.99 -2.15
N PRO A 16 -10.28 -11.31 -1.96
CA PRO A 16 -10.90 -12.14 -2.98
C PRO A 16 -12.41 -11.88 -3.06
N MET A 17 -12.91 -11.55 -4.26
CA MET A 17 -14.29 -11.18 -4.50
C MET A 17 -14.95 -12.10 -5.53
N ASP A 18 -16.20 -12.48 -5.32
CA ASP A 18 -17.00 -13.16 -6.35
C ASP A 18 -17.51 -12.17 -7.41
N GLU A 19 -18.19 -12.68 -8.44
CA GLU A 19 -18.79 -11.87 -9.53
C GLU A 19 -19.88 -10.91 -9.04
N ASN A 20 -20.48 -11.18 -7.90
CA ASN A 20 -21.53 -10.36 -7.27
C ASN A 20 -20.96 -9.31 -6.30
N GLY A 21 -19.62 -9.24 -6.18
CA GLY A 21 -18.96 -8.30 -5.29
C GLY A 21 -19.02 -8.68 -3.81
N ARG A 22 -19.13 -9.98 -3.49
CA ARG A 22 -19.07 -10.50 -2.13
C ARG A 22 -17.66 -11.01 -1.85
N GLU A 23 -17.19 -10.76 -0.65
CA GLU A 23 -15.92 -11.28 -0.17
C GLU A 23 -16.01 -12.80 0.05
N LEU A 24 -15.07 -13.56 -0.53
CA LEU A 24 -15.01 -15.02 -0.41
C LEU A 24 -14.37 -15.49 0.89
N CYS A 25 -13.56 -14.64 1.52
CA CYS A 25 -12.95 -14.86 2.83
C CYS A 25 -12.53 -13.54 3.45
N ASN A 26 -11.98 -13.58 4.68
CA ASN A 26 -11.36 -12.43 5.29
C ASN A 26 -10.19 -11.91 4.44
N ALA A 27 -10.06 -10.60 4.34
CA ALA A 27 -8.95 -9.95 3.65
C ALA A 27 -7.60 -10.34 4.26
N ILE A 28 -6.61 -10.54 3.41
CA ILE A 28 -5.22 -10.75 3.85
C ILE A 28 -4.61 -9.35 4.03
N MET A 29 -4.44 -8.94 5.27
CA MET A 29 -3.99 -7.59 5.62
C MET A 29 -2.59 -7.26 5.10
N TRP A 30 -2.30 -5.99 4.96
CA TRP A 30 -1.03 -5.47 4.45
C TRP A 30 0.20 -6.02 5.21
N MET A 31 0.13 -6.13 6.55
CA MET A 31 1.23 -6.61 7.41
C MET A 31 1.35 -8.14 7.48
N ASP A 32 0.54 -8.88 6.75
CA ASP A 32 0.52 -10.34 6.80
C ASP A 32 1.68 -10.92 5.98
N VAL A 33 2.57 -11.65 6.64
CA VAL A 33 3.78 -12.23 6.06
C VAL A 33 3.67 -13.73 5.73
N ARG A 34 2.45 -14.28 5.66
CA ARG A 34 2.24 -15.71 5.37
C ARG A 34 2.84 -16.18 4.05
N ALA A 35 3.07 -15.27 3.10
CA ALA A 35 3.57 -15.57 1.76
C ALA A 35 5.12 -15.60 1.67
N THR A 36 5.81 -15.91 2.76
CA THR A 36 7.29 -15.92 2.82
C THR A 36 7.91 -16.91 1.81
N GLU A 37 7.30 -18.08 1.59
CA GLU A 37 7.76 -19.04 0.59
C GLU A 37 7.68 -18.46 -0.83
N GLN A 38 6.56 -17.78 -1.15
CA GLN A 38 6.32 -17.20 -2.46
C GLN A 38 7.27 -16.00 -2.71
N SER A 39 7.52 -15.17 -1.69
CA SER A 39 8.48 -14.08 -1.84
C SER A 39 9.92 -14.56 -2.00
N ALA A 40 10.31 -15.66 -1.35
CA ALA A 40 11.62 -16.27 -1.52
C ALA A 40 11.87 -16.75 -2.97
N ARG A 41 10.83 -17.15 -3.70
CA ARG A 41 10.97 -17.53 -5.12
C ARG A 41 11.41 -16.36 -5.99
N ALA A 42 11.02 -15.13 -5.65
CA ALA A 42 11.45 -13.94 -6.38
C ALA A 42 12.97 -13.72 -6.35
N GLU A 43 13.67 -14.27 -5.35
CA GLU A 43 15.13 -14.15 -5.26
C GLU A 43 15.88 -15.01 -6.29
N THR A 44 15.19 -15.95 -6.94
CA THR A 44 15.79 -16.92 -7.86
C THR A 44 15.62 -16.56 -9.33
N ILE A 45 14.97 -15.43 -9.63
CA ILE A 45 14.82 -14.93 -11.02
C ILE A 45 15.60 -13.63 -11.20
N ASP A 46 16.29 -13.51 -12.33
CA ASP A 46 16.87 -12.24 -12.79
C ASP A 46 15.81 -11.50 -13.63
N HIS A 47 15.16 -10.50 -13.01
CA HIS A 47 14.07 -9.77 -13.63
C HIS A 47 14.05 -8.32 -13.14
N TRP A 48 13.67 -7.36 -13.99
CA TRP A 48 13.63 -5.93 -13.65
C TRP A 48 12.72 -5.62 -12.43
N ALA A 49 11.66 -6.40 -12.19
CA ALA A 49 10.79 -6.23 -11.02
C ALA A 49 11.57 -6.26 -9.69
N ARG A 50 12.71 -6.96 -9.65
CA ARG A 50 13.56 -6.97 -8.46
C ARG A 50 14.21 -5.62 -8.15
N HIS A 51 14.31 -4.73 -9.13
CA HIS A 51 14.85 -3.39 -8.90
C HIS A 51 14.01 -2.58 -7.89
N TYR A 52 12.73 -2.92 -7.72
CA TYR A 52 11.88 -2.34 -6.68
C TYR A 52 12.14 -2.87 -5.26
N ASN A 53 13.17 -3.64 -5.10
CA ASN A 53 13.65 -4.11 -3.81
C ASN A 53 15.13 -3.71 -3.64
N GLY A 54 15.36 -2.41 -3.44
CA GLY A 54 16.70 -1.87 -3.21
C GLY A 54 17.64 -1.97 -4.42
N GLY A 55 17.13 -1.87 -5.65
CA GLY A 55 17.92 -2.11 -6.85
C GLY A 55 18.31 -3.59 -7.03
N GLY A 56 17.54 -4.50 -6.43
CA GLY A 56 17.84 -5.94 -6.42
C GLY A 56 18.72 -6.41 -5.25
N THR A 57 19.10 -5.50 -4.35
CA THR A 57 19.96 -5.84 -3.19
C THR A 57 19.18 -6.24 -1.93
N MET A 58 17.89 -5.88 -1.87
CA MET A 58 17.00 -6.24 -0.77
C MET A 58 16.11 -7.43 -1.15
N PRO A 59 15.76 -8.30 -0.19
CA PRO A 59 14.81 -9.36 -0.45
C PRO A 59 13.41 -8.81 -0.72
N ALA A 60 12.65 -9.52 -1.55
CA ALA A 60 11.23 -9.24 -1.78
C ALA A 60 10.42 -9.53 -0.51
N THR A 61 9.58 -8.58 -0.11
CA THR A 61 8.79 -8.75 1.11
C THR A 61 7.50 -9.53 0.88
N ALA A 62 7.23 -10.51 1.75
CA ALA A 62 6.03 -11.33 1.71
C ALA A 62 4.71 -10.54 1.87
N GLU A 63 4.80 -9.30 2.34
CA GLU A 63 3.65 -8.40 2.53
C GLU A 63 3.03 -7.92 1.22
N TRP A 64 3.77 -7.96 0.10
CA TRP A 64 3.31 -7.41 -1.17
C TRP A 64 2.26 -8.28 -1.85
N TYR A 65 1.40 -7.62 -2.61
CA TYR A 65 0.24 -8.22 -3.28
C TYR A 65 0.56 -9.50 -4.09
N PRO A 66 1.60 -9.56 -4.96
CA PRO A 66 1.84 -10.73 -5.80
C PRO A 66 2.05 -12.01 -4.99
N PHE A 67 2.78 -11.89 -3.88
CA PHE A 67 3.10 -13.05 -3.05
C PHE A 67 1.88 -13.57 -2.30
N LYS A 68 1.00 -12.68 -1.84
CA LYS A 68 -0.28 -13.07 -1.23
C LYS A 68 -1.23 -13.71 -2.23
N ALA A 69 -1.26 -13.22 -3.47
CA ALA A 69 -2.03 -13.85 -4.54
C ALA A 69 -1.50 -15.26 -4.87
N ALA A 70 -0.17 -15.42 -4.97
CA ALA A 70 0.47 -16.72 -5.15
C ALA A 70 0.22 -17.67 -3.96
N TRP A 71 0.22 -17.13 -2.73
CA TRP A 71 -0.10 -17.89 -1.54
C TRP A 71 -1.56 -18.38 -1.56
N LEU A 72 -2.52 -17.53 -1.90
CA LEU A 72 -3.94 -17.91 -2.05
C LEU A 72 -4.09 -19.02 -3.07
N ARG A 73 -3.44 -18.91 -4.23
CA ARG A 73 -3.48 -19.93 -5.28
C ARG A 73 -2.96 -21.27 -4.80
N ALA A 74 -1.87 -21.28 -4.03
CA ALA A 74 -1.24 -22.51 -3.55
C ALA A 74 -1.96 -23.12 -2.34
N ASN A 75 -2.46 -22.31 -1.40
CA ASN A 75 -2.92 -22.78 -0.09
C ASN A 75 -4.44 -22.72 0.09
N GLN A 76 -5.15 -21.91 -0.71
CA GLN A 76 -6.60 -21.80 -0.72
C GLN A 76 -7.13 -21.84 -2.18
N PRO A 77 -6.86 -22.92 -2.93
CA PRO A 77 -7.14 -23.01 -4.36
C PRO A 77 -8.63 -22.83 -4.71
N ASP A 78 -9.54 -23.25 -3.85
CA ASP A 78 -10.97 -23.07 -4.07
C ASP A 78 -11.37 -21.60 -3.99
N ILE A 79 -10.85 -20.86 -3.02
CA ILE A 79 -11.07 -19.41 -2.91
C ILE A 79 -10.47 -18.71 -4.12
N TYR A 80 -9.21 -19.01 -4.45
CA TYR A 80 -8.54 -18.42 -5.60
C TYR A 80 -9.29 -18.69 -6.89
N LYS A 81 -9.72 -19.93 -7.14
CA LYS A 81 -10.46 -20.33 -8.34
C LYS A 81 -11.80 -19.61 -8.46
N ASN A 82 -12.55 -19.51 -7.35
CA ASN A 82 -13.87 -18.89 -7.33
C ASN A 82 -13.81 -17.36 -7.28
N ALA A 83 -12.64 -16.76 -7.02
CA ALA A 83 -12.48 -15.33 -7.07
C ALA A 83 -12.63 -14.83 -8.52
N TYR A 84 -13.65 -14.00 -8.74
CA TYR A 84 -13.81 -13.23 -9.97
C TYR A 84 -12.79 -12.10 -10.04
N ARG A 85 -12.54 -11.43 -8.88
CA ARG A 85 -11.50 -10.42 -8.75
C ARG A 85 -10.70 -10.63 -7.46
N LEU A 86 -9.39 -10.38 -7.56
CA LEU A 86 -8.49 -10.17 -6.43
C LEU A 86 -8.11 -8.71 -6.40
N VAL A 87 -8.68 -7.96 -5.48
CA VAL A 87 -8.49 -6.51 -5.40
C VAL A 87 -7.67 -6.10 -4.17
N ASP A 88 -7.06 -4.93 -4.24
CA ASP A 88 -6.49 -4.26 -3.06
C ASP A 88 -7.60 -3.51 -2.31
N ALA A 89 -7.40 -3.21 -1.05
CA ALA A 89 -8.39 -2.53 -0.21
C ALA A 89 -8.93 -1.22 -0.80
N PRO A 90 -8.11 -0.33 -1.41
CA PRO A 90 -8.64 0.87 -2.08
C PRO A 90 -9.61 0.52 -3.20
N ASP A 91 -9.31 -0.47 -4.01
CA ASP A 91 -10.13 -0.87 -5.14
C ASP A 91 -11.40 -1.61 -4.71
N TRP A 92 -11.31 -2.39 -3.61
CA TRP A 92 -12.48 -2.94 -2.94
C TRP A 92 -13.45 -1.84 -2.51
N LEU A 93 -12.94 -0.77 -1.88
CA LEU A 93 -13.77 0.35 -1.43
C LEU A 93 -14.39 1.08 -2.62
N THR A 94 -13.63 1.30 -3.70
CA THR A 94 -14.15 1.87 -4.95
C THR A 94 -15.34 1.07 -5.47
N TYR A 95 -15.18 -0.25 -5.55
CA TYR A 95 -16.27 -1.13 -5.99
C TYR A 95 -17.49 -1.05 -5.08
N LYS A 96 -17.29 -1.10 -3.76
CA LYS A 96 -18.42 -0.99 -2.80
C LYS A 96 -19.18 0.33 -2.93
N LEU A 97 -18.50 1.41 -3.26
CA LEU A 97 -19.14 2.73 -3.44
C LEU A 97 -19.83 2.88 -4.78
N THR A 98 -19.30 2.29 -5.86
CA THR A 98 -19.69 2.61 -7.25
C THR A 98 -20.22 1.41 -8.04
N GLY A 99 -19.87 0.20 -7.67
CA GLY A 99 -20.10 -1.02 -8.47
C GLY A 99 -19.11 -1.20 -9.64
N GLU A 100 -18.11 -0.31 -9.78
CA GLU A 100 -17.16 -0.34 -10.88
C GLU A 100 -15.87 -1.06 -10.48
N TRP A 101 -15.44 -2.00 -11.32
CA TRP A 101 -14.15 -2.67 -11.18
C TRP A 101 -13.03 -1.81 -11.78
N THR A 102 -12.23 -1.21 -10.92
CA THR A 102 -11.06 -0.41 -11.30
C THR A 102 -9.88 -0.78 -10.44
N LEU A 103 -8.68 -0.43 -10.90
CA LEU A 103 -7.43 -0.57 -10.17
C LEU A 103 -6.77 0.81 -10.10
N ASN A 104 -6.39 1.25 -8.92
CA ASN A 104 -5.65 2.50 -8.80
C ASN A 104 -4.19 2.31 -9.22
N ILE A 105 -3.66 3.29 -9.93
CA ILE A 105 -2.27 3.26 -10.42
C ILE A 105 -1.25 3.17 -9.27
N ASN A 106 -1.57 3.72 -8.10
CA ASN A 106 -0.67 3.68 -6.95
C ASN A 106 -0.45 2.24 -6.47
N SER A 107 -1.52 1.46 -6.20
CA SER A 107 -1.39 0.04 -5.85
C SER A 107 -0.73 -0.77 -6.97
N ALA A 108 -1.11 -0.53 -8.23
CA ALA A 108 -0.54 -1.23 -9.38
C ALA A 108 0.98 -1.02 -9.48
N ALA A 109 1.42 0.24 -9.46
CA ALA A 109 2.84 0.56 -9.65
C ALA A 109 3.68 0.22 -8.42
N LEU A 110 3.22 0.59 -7.21
CA LEU A 110 4.05 0.48 -6.02
C LEU A 110 4.11 -0.94 -5.43
N ARG A 111 3.05 -1.73 -5.59
CA ARG A 111 2.94 -3.00 -4.85
C ARG A 111 2.58 -4.21 -5.70
N MET A 112 2.26 -3.98 -6.98
CA MET A 112 1.97 -5.05 -7.94
C MET A 112 2.98 -5.10 -9.09
N TYR A 113 4.05 -4.31 -9.02
CA TYR A 113 5.13 -4.23 -10.03
C TYR A 113 4.69 -3.77 -11.44
N TYR A 114 3.53 -3.09 -11.57
CA TYR A 114 3.20 -2.48 -12.85
C TYR A 114 4.19 -1.37 -13.18
N ASN A 115 4.80 -1.43 -14.36
CA ASN A 115 5.75 -0.42 -14.81
C ASN A 115 5.49 -0.09 -16.28
N ARG A 116 5.05 1.13 -16.55
CA ARG A 116 4.77 1.61 -17.90
C ARG A 116 6.01 1.54 -18.81
N ASP A 117 7.19 1.85 -18.30
CA ASP A 117 8.42 1.91 -19.07
C ASP A 117 8.94 0.53 -19.46
N GLU A 118 8.54 -0.51 -18.73
CA GLU A 118 8.84 -1.92 -18.97
C GLU A 118 7.71 -2.65 -19.72
N GLY A 119 6.74 -1.92 -20.26
CA GLY A 119 5.63 -2.49 -21.03
C GLY A 119 4.45 -2.95 -20.18
N GLY A 120 4.39 -2.60 -18.91
CA GLY A 120 3.26 -2.85 -18.02
C GLY A 120 3.51 -3.94 -16.97
N TRP A 121 2.78 -5.05 -17.07
CA TRP A 121 2.84 -6.13 -16.09
C TRP A 121 4.02 -7.06 -16.29
N PRO A 122 4.75 -7.45 -15.20
CA PRO A 122 5.85 -8.40 -15.26
C PRO A 122 5.34 -9.85 -15.29
N VAL A 123 4.74 -10.27 -16.39
CA VAL A 123 4.05 -11.57 -16.49
C VAL A 123 4.99 -12.74 -16.13
N GLU A 124 6.21 -12.75 -16.66
CA GLU A 124 7.21 -13.80 -16.40
C GLU A 124 7.59 -13.89 -14.92
N PHE A 125 7.66 -12.75 -14.24
CA PHE A 125 7.92 -12.70 -12.81
C PHE A 125 6.76 -13.36 -12.01
N TYR A 126 5.52 -13.05 -12.37
CA TYR A 126 4.34 -13.64 -11.73
C TYR A 126 4.20 -15.14 -12.01
N GLU A 127 4.54 -15.59 -13.23
CA GLU A 127 4.61 -17.02 -13.56
C GLU A 127 5.65 -17.72 -12.67
N HIS A 128 6.84 -17.14 -12.54
CA HIS A 128 7.92 -17.68 -11.72
C HIS A 128 7.55 -17.83 -10.24
N ILE A 129 6.86 -16.86 -9.66
CA ILE A 129 6.40 -16.95 -8.26
C ILE A 129 5.15 -17.82 -8.09
N GLY A 130 4.54 -18.29 -9.18
CA GLY A 130 3.46 -19.26 -9.19
C GLY A 130 2.06 -18.69 -9.27
N CYS A 131 1.84 -17.50 -9.84
CA CYS A 131 0.51 -16.93 -10.05
C CYS A 131 0.36 -16.11 -11.35
N GLY A 132 0.91 -16.60 -12.47
CA GLY A 132 0.82 -15.93 -13.77
C GLY A 132 -0.60 -15.71 -14.28
N ASP A 133 -1.56 -16.51 -13.84
CA ASP A 133 -2.98 -16.40 -14.16
C ASP A 133 -3.74 -15.31 -13.35
N VAL A 134 -3.07 -14.64 -12.41
CA VAL A 134 -3.73 -13.60 -11.58
C VAL A 134 -4.21 -12.40 -12.40
N PHE A 135 -3.62 -12.13 -13.57
CA PHE A 135 -4.01 -11.02 -14.43
C PHE A 135 -5.45 -11.15 -14.96
N GLU A 136 -6.01 -12.36 -15.01
CA GLU A 136 -7.42 -12.58 -15.29
C GLU A 136 -8.33 -12.10 -14.15
N LYS A 137 -7.77 -11.91 -12.95
CA LYS A 137 -8.46 -11.54 -11.72
C LYS A 137 -8.18 -10.11 -11.24
N ILE A 138 -7.20 -9.44 -11.81
CA ILE A 138 -6.93 -8.01 -11.55
C ILE A 138 -7.85 -7.17 -12.46
N PRO A 139 -8.49 -6.08 -11.95
CA PRO A 139 -9.25 -5.18 -12.82
C PRO A 139 -8.37 -4.59 -13.93
N GLU A 140 -8.86 -4.64 -15.16
CA GLU A 140 -8.11 -4.19 -16.36
C GLU A 140 -7.97 -2.65 -16.43
N LYS A 141 -8.97 -1.93 -15.89
CA LYS A 141 -9.05 -0.48 -15.95
C LYS A 141 -8.20 0.16 -14.86
N ILE A 142 -6.95 0.48 -15.18
CA ILE A 142 -6.05 1.22 -14.30
C ILE A 142 -6.36 2.72 -14.41
N LEU A 143 -6.55 3.40 -13.28
CA LEU A 143 -6.89 4.81 -13.22
C LEU A 143 -5.90 5.60 -12.35
N ASP A 144 -5.58 6.80 -12.82
CA ASP A 144 -4.82 7.78 -12.06
C ASP A 144 -5.60 8.25 -10.83
N LEU A 145 -4.86 8.66 -9.80
CA LEU A 145 -5.45 9.19 -8.56
C LEU A 145 -6.31 10.43 -8.87
N GLY A 146 -7.46 10.51 -8.20
CA GLY A 146 -8.42 11.59 -8.41
C GLY A 146 -9.27 11.48 -9.68
N THR A 147 -9.07 10.50 -10.54
CA THR A 147 -9.90 10.27 -11.72
C THR A 147 -11.31 9.83 -11.29
N PRO A 148 -12.37 10.44 -11.83
CA PRO A 148 -13.74 9.99 -11.57
C PRO A 148 -13.94 8.53 -12.00
N VAL A 149 -14.45 7.69 -11.09
CA VAL A 149 -14.74 6.27 -11.34
C VAL A 149 -16.19 6.11 -11.75
N GLY A 150 -17.10 6.67 -10.96
CA GLY A 150 -18.55 6.56 -11.17
C GLY A 150 -19.31 7.39 -10.15
N GLY A 151 -20.60 7.16 -10.08
CA GLY A 151 -21.48 7.77 -9.08
C GLY A 151 -21.75 6.82 -7.91
N LEU A 152 -21.94 7.39 -6.73
CA LEU A 152 -22.31 6.66 -5.52
C LEU A 152 -23.59 5.83 -5.75
N LEU A 153 -23.54 4.54 -5.45
CA LEU A 153 -24.68 3.63 -5.58
C LEU A 153 -25.87 4.10 -4.75
N PRO A 154 -27.13 3.96 -5.22
CA PRO A 154 -28.31 4.39 -4.47
C PRO A 154 -28.43 3.81 -3.06
N SER A 155 -28.11 2.52 -2.88
CA SER A 155 -28.14 1.85 -1.58
C SER A 155 -27.11 2.44 -0.61
N VAL A 156 -25.89 2.66 -1.08
CA VAL A 156 -24.81 3.26 -0.28
C VAL A 156 -25.11 4.72 0.04
N ALA A 157 -25.65 5.47 -0.92
CA ALA A 157 -26.07 6.85 -0.72
C ALA A 157 -27.14 6.95 0.38
N GLN A 158 -28.10 6.03 0.40
CA GLN A 158 -29.12 5.97 1.44
C GLN A 158 -28.52 5.71 2.83
N GLU A 159 -27.57 4.77 2.95
CA GLU A 159 -26.89 4.44 4.21
C GLU A 159 -26.09 5.62 4.73
N LEU A 160 -25.41 6.35 3.84
CA LEU A 160 -24.55 7.48 4.18
C LEU A 160 -25.31 8.81 4.32
N GLY A 161 -26.60 8.86 4.00
CA GLY A 161 -27.37 10.10 3.97
C GLY A 161 -26.93 11.08 2.87
N LEU A 162 -26.41 10.56 1.76
CA LEU A 162 -25.91 11.33 0.62
C LEU A 162 -26.85 11.20 -0.59
N LEU A 163 -26.56 11.95 -1.65
CA LEU A 163 -27.30 11.87 -2.89
C LEU A 163 -26.79 10.72 -3.76
N PRO A 164 -27.67 9.86 -4.32
CA PRO A 164 -27.30 8.89 -5.33
C PRO A 164 -26.60 9.59 -6.51
N GLY A 165 -25.57 8.94 -7.05
CA GLY A 165 -24.81 9.50 -8.16
C GLY A 165 -23.79 10.58 -7.76
N THR A 166 -23.62 10.89 -6.47
CA THR A 166 -22.50 11.73 -6.02
C THR A 166 -21.19 11.19 -6.60
N PRO A 167 -20.40 12.00 -7.32
CA PRO A 167 -19.17 11.54 -7.96
C PRO A 167 -18.20 10.91 -6.97
N VAL A 168 -17.66 9.75 -7.31
CA VAL A 168 -16.58 9.07 -6.56
C VAL A 168 -15.33 9.06 -7.42
N ALA A 169 -14.25 9.61 -6.90
CA ALA A 169 -12.94 9.61 -7.56
C ALA A 169 -12.04 8.51 -7.01
N GLN A 170 -11.14 8.02 -7.86
CA GLN A 170 -10.13 7.04 -7.49
C GLN A 170 -9.30 7.55 -6.32
N GLY A 171 -9.34 6.83 -5.22
CA GLY A 171 -8.54 7.10 -4.04
C GLY A 171 -7.14 6.51 -4.13
N CYS A 172 -6.41 6.56 -3.02
CA CYS A 172 -5.06 6.01 -2.95
C CYS A 172 -4.74 5.43 -1.56
N PRO A 173 -3.65 4.68 -1.44
CA PRO A 173 -3.07 4.35 -0.15
C PRO A 173 -2.68 5.58 0.68
N ASP A 174 -2.84 5.47 2.00
CA ASP A 174 -2.76 6.53 3.00
C ASP A 174 -1.45 7.33 2.98
N ALA A 175 -0.30 6.65 2.87
CA ALA A 175 1.00 7.32 2.83
C ALA A 175 1.14 8.29 1.64
N TRP A 176 0.60 7.93 0.49
CA TRP A 176 0.67 8.77 -0.72
C TRP A 176 -0.43 9.81 -0.75
N ALA A 177 -1.58 9.56 -0.13
CA ALA A 177 -2.55 10.62 0.18
C ALA A 177 -1.89 11.69 1.06
N GLY A 178 -1.14 11.27 2.09
CA GLY A 178 -0.33 12.15 2.92
C GLY A 178 0.73 12.92 2.14
N GLN A 179 1.42 12.28 1.20
CA GLN A 179 2.38 12.93 0.30
C GLN A 179 1.72 14.06 -0.52
N ILE A 180 0.55 13.80 -1.09
CA ILE A 180 -0.23 14.78 -1.84
C ILE A 180 -0.65 15.94 -0.93
N GLY A 181 -1.18 15.62 0.27
CA GLY A 181 -1.60 16.61 1.26
C GLY A 181 -0.46 17.54 1.72
N LEU A 182 0.78 17.05 1.74
CA LEU A 182 1.99 17.83 2.04
C LEU A 182 2.50 18.62 0.83
N GLY A 183 1.86 18.54 -0.35
CA GLY A 183 2.27 19.21 -1.56
C GLY A 183 3.57 18.69 -2.17
N VAL A 184 3.92 17.43 -1.92
CA VAL A 184 5.09 16.76 -2.49
C VAL A 184 4.69 16.07 -3.80
N VAL A 185 4.34 16.89 -4.78
CA VAL A 185 3.81 16.49 -6.10
C VAL A 185 4.74 16.83 -7.27
N SER A 186 5.95 17.25 -6.96
CA SER A 186 6.98 17.58 -7.97
C SER A 186 8.38 17.22 -7.45
N PRO A 187 9.35 16.98 -8.34
CA PRO A 187 10.74 16.71 -7.96
C PRO A 187 11.35 17.77 -7.04
N GLY A 188 12.29 17.35 -6.18
CA GLY A 188 13.01 18.22 -5.26
C GLY A 188 12.37 18.41 -3.88
N LYS A 189 11.27 17.70 -3.61
CA LYS A 189 10.63 17.65 -2.29
C LYS A 189 10.50 16.21 -1.80
N THR A 190 10.53 16.05 -0.48
CA THR A 190 10.36 14.76 0.19
C THR A 190 9.34 14.90 1.30
N ALA A 191 8.47 13.93 1.43
CA ALA A 191 7.55 13.75 2.56
C ALA A 191 8.07 12.65 3.48
N ILE A 192 7.91 12.84 4.78
CA ILE A 192 8.10 11.81 5.80
C ILE A 192 6.75 11.58 6.45
N ILE A 193 6.18 10.41 6.24
CA ILE A 193 4.93 9.97 6.85
C ILE A 193 5.30 9.15 8.07
N THR A 194 5.01 9.68 9.26
CA THR A 194 5.45 9.07 10.52
C THR A 194 4.29 8.38 11.24
N GLY A 195 4.54 7.18 11.68
CA GLY A 195 3.57 6.38 12.44
C GLY A 195 4.27 5.23 13.17
N SER A 196 3.67 4.06 13.16
CA SER A 196 4.31 2.81 13.63
C SER A 196 5.56 2.48 12.81
N SER A 197 5.52 2.80 11.51
CA SER A 197 6.65 2.85 10.57
C SER A 197 6.91 4.28 10.12
N HIS A 198 8.02 4.50 9.42
CA HIS A 198 8.27 5.73 8.67
C HIS A 198 8.33 5.41 7.18
N VAL A 199 7.51 6.09 6.39
CA VAL A 199 7.58 6.09 4.93
C VAL A 199 8.19 7.41 4.49
N ILE A 200 9.27 7.34 3.71
CA ILE A 200 9.93 8.50 3.10
C ILE A 200 9.61 8.43 1.63
N THR A 201 8.94 9.43 1.10
CA THR A 201 8.47 9.42 -0.28
C THR A 201 8.66 10.76 -0.95
N GLY A 202 8.87 10.74 -2.26
CA GLY A 202 9.06 11.95 -3.07
C GLY A 202 8.80 11.69 -4.54
N GLN A 203 8.90 12.74 -5.35
CA GLN A 203 8.79 12.65 -6.80
C GLN A 203 10.16 12.84 -7.45
N SER A 204 10.39 12.12 -8.54
CA SER A 204 11.57 12.27 -9.40
C SER A 204 11.17 12.38 -10.87
N ALA A 205 12.00 13.05 -11.66
CA ALA A 205 11.86 13.08 -13.12
C ALA A 205 12.43 11.82 -13.81
N THR A 206 13.22 11.04 -13.08
CA THR A 206 13.86 9.80 -13.55
C THR A 206 13.69 8.69 -12.52
N PRO A 207 13.69 7.41 -12.92
CA PRO A 207 13.63 6.31 -11.98
C PRO A 207 14.87 6.32 -11.07
N LEU A 208 14.64 6.11 -9.77
CA LEU A 208 15.71 5.97 -8.77
C LEU A 208 15.61 4.57 -8.16
N HIS A 209 16.65 3.79 -8.36
CA HIS A 209 16.82 2.46 -7.78
C HIS A 209 18.17 2.38 -7.09
N GLY A 210 18.25 1.64 -6.00
CA GLY A 210 19.51 1.44 -5.28
C GLY A 210 19.29 1.08 -3.82
N GLU A 211 20.39 0.85 -3.13
CA GLU A 211 20.38 0.53 -1.71
C GLU A 211 19.68 1.64 -0.90
N GLY A 212 18.81 1.24 0.03
CA GLY A 212 18.03 2.17 0.86
C GLY A 212 16.72 2.67 0.24
N PHE A 213 16.45 2.37 -1.05
CA PHE A 213 15.19 2.68 -1.71
C PHE A 213 14.40 1.40 -1.98
N PHE A 214 13.08 1.43 -1.74
CA PHE A 214 12.21 0.37 -2.25
C PHE A 214 12.14 0.44 -3.77
N GLY A 215 12.00 1.64 -4.34
CA GLY A 215 12.03 1.83 -5.79
C GLY A 215 11.62 3.22 -6.26
N GLY A 216 11.68 3.40 -7.58
CA GLY A 216 11.16 4.54 -8.32
C GLY A 216 10.03 4.08 -9.23
N TYR A 217 8.80 4.26 -8.80
CA TYR A 217 7.59 3.69 -9.41
C TYR A 217 6.98 4.64 -10.44
N THR A 218 6.65 4.16 -11.63
CA THR A 218 6.04 4.96 -12.69
C THR A 218 4.63 5.39 -12.31
N ASP A 219 4.30 6.68 -12.48
CA ASP A 219 2.95 7.24 -12.31
C ASP A 219 2.27 7.00 -10.95
N GLY A 220 2.99 6.48 -9.97
CA GLY A 220 2.41 6.01 -8.72
C GLY A 220 1.59 7.06 -7.96
N VAL A 221 1.99 8.34 -8.01
CA VAL A 221 1.25 9.47 -7.44
C VAL A 221 0.94 10.51 -8.50
N MET A 222 1.95 10.90 -9.28
CA MET A 222 1.80 11.94 -10.29
C MET A 222 2.05 11.37 -11.69
N PRO A 223 1.11 11.51 -12.63
CA PRO A 223 1.29 11.04 -14.00
C PRO A 223 2.56 11.64 -14.64
N GLY A 224 3.33 10.82 -15.34
CA GLY A 224 4.55 11.21 -16.03
C GLY A 224 5.77 11.40 -15.13
N GLN A 225 5.66 11.09 -13.83
CA GLN A 225 6.77 11.16 -12.87
C GLN A 225 7.02 9.78 -12.23
N TYR A 226 8.13 9.70 -11.49
CA TYR A 226 8.46 8.53 -10.68
C TYR A 226 8.24 8.85 -9.21
N THR A 227 7.45 8.03 -8.53
CA THR A 227 7.32 8.10 -7.08
C THR A 227 8.44 7.28 -6.45
N CYS A 228 9.31 7.92 -5.69
CA CYS A 228 10.41 7.26 -5.00
C CYS A 228 10.02 6.98 -3.56
N GLU A 229 10.39 5.83 -3.05
CA GLU A 229 10.05 5.39 -1.71
C GLU A 229 11.26 4.76 -1.01
N GLY A 230 11.42 5.14 0.25
CA GLY A 230 12.28 4.49 1.23
C GLY A 230 11.59 4.50 2.57
N GLY A 231 12.18 3.87 3.58
CA GLY A 231 11.58 3.94 4.90
C GLY A 231 12.10 2.93 5.90
N LEU A 232 11.56 3.05 7.10
CA LEU A 232 11.80 2.14 8.22
C LEU A 232 10.49 1.42 8.55
N VAL A 233 10.48 0.12 8.42
CA VAL A 233 9.28 -0.73 8.66
C VAL A 233 8.81 -0.69 10.11
N SER A 234 9.68 -0.31 11.05
CA SER A 234 9.34 -0.13 12.46
C SER A 234 10.13 1.04 13.04
N SER A 235 9.45 2.05 13.54
CA SER A 235 10.03 3.25 14.14
C SER A 235 9.28 3.63 15.42
N GLY A 236 8.09 4.17 15.35
CA GLY A 236 7.27 4.44 16.51
C GLY A 236 6.95 3.19 17.33
N SER A 237 6.78 2.04 16.66
CA SER A 237 6.59 0.75 17.33
C SER A 237 7.83 0.32 18.14
N VAL A 238 9.04 0.55 17.62
CA VAL A 238 10.29 0.27 18.36
C VAL A 238 10.42 1.18 19.58
N LEU A 239 10.11 2.47 19.44
CA LEU A 239 10.13 3.41 20.56
C LEU A 239 9.12 3.01 21.64
N LYS A 240 7.93 2.60 21.22
CA LYS A 240 6.91 2.08 22.16
C LYS A 240 7.42 0.82 22.85
N TRP A 241 7.95 -0.14 22.10
CA TRP A 241 8.51 -1.37 22.63
C TRP A 241 9.64 -1.09 23.63
N PHE A 242 10.57 -0.20 23.30
CA PHE A 242 11.65 0.22 24.20
C PHE A 242 11.09 0.80 25.51
N LYS A 243 10.16 1.74 25.41
CA LYS A 243 9.50 2.32 26.59
C LYS A 243 8.85 1.25 27.47
N ASP A 244 8.09 0.35 26.86
CA ASP A 244 7.29 -0.66 27.60
C ASP A 244 8.18 -1.73 28.27
N ASN A 245 9.34 -2.04 27.68
CA ASN A 245 10.22 -3.11 28.19
C ASN A 245 11.38 -2.59 29.08
N PHE A 246 11.90 -1.39 28.82
CA PHE A 246 13.12 -0.88 29.48
C PHE A 246 12.89 0.36 30.34
N CYS A 247 11.73 1.02 30.25
CA CYS A 247 11.48 2.29 30.95
C CYS A 247 10.38 2.18 32.02
N ARG A 248 10.28 1.08 32.75
CA ARG A 248 9.23 0.87 33.76
C ARG A 248 9.22 1.94 34.86
N ASP A 249 10.40 2.28 35.42
CA ASP A 249 10.51 3.28 36.47
C ASP A 249 10.07 4.67 35.98
N LEU A 250 10.43 4.99 34.74
CA LEU A 250 10.07 6.24 34.11
C LEU A 250 8.56 6.30 33.81
N THR A 251 7.96 5.20 33.36
CA THR A 251 6.51 5.09 33.15
C THR A 251 5.76 5.27 34.47
N SER A 252 6.20 4.60 35.54
CA SER A 252 5.61 4.77 36.89
C SER A 252 5.78 6.18 37.46
N ALA A 253 6.89 6.85 37.15
CA ALA A 253 7.10 8.24 37.53
C ALA A 253 6.15 9.18 36.77
N ALA A 254 5.99 8.95 35.46
CA ALA A 254 5.09 9.69 34.60
C ALA A 254 3.62 9.59 35.09
N GLU A 255 3.18 8.37 35.42
CA GLU A 255 1.83 8.12 35.98
C GLU A 255 1.61 8.91 37.27
N ARG A 256 2.57 8.89 38.22
CA ARG A 256 2.47 9.65 39.47
C ARG A 256 2.40 11.16 39.25
N LEU A 257 3.05 11.66 38.20
CA LEU A 257 3.10 13.10 37.88
C LEU A 257 1.96 13.53 36.92
N GLY A 258 1.14 12.58 36.43
CA GLY A 258 0.12 12.86 35.42
C GLY A 258 0.70 13.33 34.10
N MET A 259 1.91 12.87 33.75
CA MET A 259 2.64 13.28 32.55
C MET A 259 2.69 12.18 31.49
N ASN A 260 2.90 12.58 30.25
CA ASN A 260 3.20 11.63 29.18
C ASN A 260 4.64 11.08 29.36
N PRO A 261 4.85 9.74 29.45
CA PRO A 261 6.19 9.16 29.61
C PRO A 261 7.17 9.52 28.48
N TYR A 262 6.70 9.75 27.27
CA TYR A 262 7.56 10.19 26.17
C TYR A 262 8.13 11.58 26.41
N LYS A 263 7.38 12.50 27.04
CA LYS A 263 7.89 13.83 27.39
C LYS A 263 9.10 13.74 28.33
N ILE A 264 9.06 12.82 29.30
CA ILE A 264 10.19 12.61 30.22
C ILE A 264 11.39 11.99 29.49
N LEU A 265 11.14 11.12 28.49
CA LEU A 265 12.21 10.59 27.64
C LEU A 265 12.85 11.71 26.82
N ASP A 266 12.07 12.55 26.18
CA ASP A 266 12.54 13.69 25.37
C ASP A 266 13.40 14.65 26.22
N GLU A 267 12.96 14.96 27.44
CA GLU A 267 13.74 15.81 28.38
C GLU A 267 15.09 15.18 28.73
N ARG A 268 15.17 13.84 28.86
CA ARG A 268 16.42 13.15 29.18
C ARG A 268 17.43 13.11 28.04
N VAL A 269 16.96 13.14 26.81
CA VAL A 269 17.81 13.08 25.62
C VAL A 269 18.05 14.44 24.96
N SER A 270 17.38 15.49 25.46
CA SER A 270 17.44 16.84 24.87
C SER A 270 18.86 17.40 24.73
N ASP A 271 19.73 17.07 25.65
CA ASP A 271 21.11 17.54 25.71
C ASP A 271 22.13 16.52 25.11
N MET A 272 21.64 15.38 24.59
CA MET A 272 22.48 14.38 23.96
C MET A 272 22.72 14.73 22.49
N PRO A 273 23.94 14.65 22.00
CA PRO A 273 24.20 14.82 20.58
C PRO A 273 23.55 13.68 19.77
N PRO A 274 23.13 13.95 18.52
CA PRO A 274 22.54 12.95 17.65
C PRO A 274 23.50 11.82 17.28
#